data_f4f6575d58bc95181c358ec3d29c2c31
#
_entry.id   f4f6575d58bc95181c358ec3d29c2c31
#
_cell.length_a   1.000
_cell.length_b   1.000
_cell.length_c   1.000
_cell.angle_alpha   90.00
_cell.angle_beta   90.00
_cell.angle_gamma   90.00
#
_symmetry.space_group_name_H-M   'P 1'
#
loop_
_entity.id
_entity.type
_entity.pdbx_description
1 polymer ?
#
loop_
_entity_poly.entity_id
_entity_poly.type
_entity_poly.pdbx_seq_one_letter_code
_entity_poly.pdbx_strand_id
1 'polypeptide(L)'
;MPGAARPGMLWSMTKLQPSGNLFGHDVTAAIEAEPDGVLQLDEHLARIWEQAAPLLSVRDNDAHTLYAFGLAQAMLAAHPEADADVVLPAIMLHDIGWSQVPPDEVLSAIAPGGGRPDLVLLHEKEGARLAAGILEDAGHDAALIPRILEIIDGHDSRKEALSIEDAIVKDADKTWRLSPHGLDTVMEWFGLDRGQALRLCSQRVLGHLFTKEAEAVARALSALESATLWPQRQMLLGR
;
A
#
# COMPACT_ATOMS: atom_id res chain seq x y z
N MET A 1 3.53 25.61 -49.34
CA MET A 1 4.50 26.02 -48.30
C MET A 1 4.28 25.13 -47.12
N PRO A 2 5.11 24.11 -46.82
CA PRO A 2 4.92 23.25 -45.64
C PRO A 2 5.53 23.94 -44.40
N GLY A 3 4.77 23.96 -43.35
CA GLY A 3 5.12 24.53 -42.04
C GLY A 3 6.23 23.72 -41.34
N ALA A 4 7.20 24.43 -40.82
CA ALA A 4 8.34 23.90 -40.10
C ALA A 4 7.91 23.28 -38.78
N ALA A 5 8.24 22.00 -38.56
CA ALA A 5 8.15 21.31 -37.28
C ALA A 5 9.15 21.96 -36.30
N ARG A 6 8.65 22.31 -35.10
CA ARG A 6 9.48 22.74 -33.97
C ARG A 6 10.31 21.56 -33.47
N PRO A 7 11.60 21.70 -33.19
CA PRO A 7 12.37 20.61 -32.62
C PRO A 7 11.93 20.38 -31.16
N GLY A 8 11.57 19.12 -30.85
CA GLY A 8 11.29 18.68 -29.53
C GLY A 8 12.50 18.88 -28.60
N MET A 9 12.28 19.54 -27.48
CA MET A 9 13.25 19.66 -26.40
C MET A 9 13.44 18.28 -25.76
N LEU A 10 14.47 17.57 -26.19
CA LEU A 10 15.01 16.42 -25.49
C LEU A 10 15.56 16.91 -24.15
N TRP A 11 14.85 16.65 -23.06
CA TRP A 11 15.42 16.76 -21.73
C TRP A 11 16.51 15.69 -21.61
N SER A 12 17.76 16.10 -21.81
CA SER A 12 18.89 15.30 -21.41
C SER A 12 18.82 15.13 -19.90
N MET A 13 18.46 13.94 -19.44
CA MET A 13 18.67 13.51 -18.06
C MET A 13 20.20 13.42 -17.87
N THR A 14 20.83 14.53 -17.54
CA THR A 14 22.21 14.53 -17.06
C THR A 14 22.18 13.68 -15.80
N LYS A 15 22.80 12.50 -15.84
CA LYS A 15 23.04 11.70 -14.63
C LYS A 15 23.75 12.62 -13.65
N LEU A 16 23.07 12.97 -12.55
CA LEU A 16 23.70 13.67 -11.44
C LEU A 16 24.91 12.84 -11.01
N GLN A 17 26.09 13.43 -11.16
CA GLN A 17 27.32 12.81 -10.66
C GLN A 17 27.22 12.76 -9.13
N PRO A 18 27.67 11.68 -8.46
CA PRO A 18 27.50 11.50 -7.00
C PRO A 18 28.14 12.58 -6.13
N SER A 19 28.96 13.47 -6.69
CA SER A 19 29.74 14.48 -5.98
C SER A 19 29.23 15.92 -6.09
N GLY A 20 28.02 16.14 -6.57
CA GLY A 20 27.53 17.51 -6.75
C GLY A 20 26.04 17.65 -6.46
N ASN A 21 25.68 17.90 -5.19
CA ASN A 21 24.36 18.44 -4.94
C ASN A 21 24.30 19.92 -5.39
N LEU A 22 23.09 20.43 -5.68
CA LEU A 22 22.83 21.79 -6.17
C LEU A 22 23.43 22.92 -5.29
N PHE A 23 23.77 22.61 -4.05
CA PHE A 23 24.27 23.57 -3.05
C PHE A 23 25.74 23.37 -2.68
N GLY A 24 26.43 22.37 -3.26
CA GLY A 24 27.86 22.14 -3.06
C GLY A 24 28.25 21.59 -1.69
N HIS A 25 27.29 21.08 -0.90
CA HIS A 25 27.55 20.49 0.41
C HIS A 25 27.41 18.97 0.33
N ASP A 26 28.43 18.24 0.81
CA ASP A 26 28.35 16.81 1.04
C ASP A 26 27.68 16.56 2.38
N VAL A 27 26.47 15.98 2.34
CA VAL A 27 25.68 15.63 3.55
C VAL A 27 25.71 14.13 3.86
N THR A 28 26.48 13.34 3.09
CA THR A 28 26.49 11.87 3.25
C THR A 28 27.00 11.45 4.62
N ALA A 29 27.92 12.22 5.22
CA ALA A 29 28.44 11.96 6.58
C ALA A 29 27.39 12.16 7.70
N ALA A 30 26.26 12.80 7.40
CA ALA A 30 25.15 13.01 8.34
C ALA A 30 24.05 11.95 8.21
N ILE A 31 24.20 11.00 7.26
CA ILE A 31 23.21 9.92 7.05
C ILE A 31 23.51 8.81 8.05
N GLU A 32 22.56 8.53 8.93
CA GLU A 32 22.60 7.37 9.81
C GLU A 32 22.41 6.08 9.03
N ALA A 33 23.06 4.99 9.48
CA ALA A 33 22.98 3.70 8.79
C ALA A 33 21.58 3.10 8.83
N GLU A 34 20.87 3.31 9.95
CA GLU A 34 19.54 2.76 10.20
C GLU A 34 18.63 3.84 10.80
N PRO A 35 18.09 4.77 9.98
CA PRO A 35 17.20 5.81 10.47
C PRO A 35 15.85 5.24 10.87
N ASP A 36 15.27 5.75 11.95
CA ASP A 36 13.90 5.42 12.35
C ASP A 36 12.89 5.71 11.24
N GLY A 37 11.86 4.86 11.14
CA GLY A 37 10.75 5.02 10.18
C GLY A 37 11.07 4.56 8.76
N VAL A 38 12.22 3.96 8.51
CA VAL A 38 12.52 3.27 7.26
C VAL A 38 12.04 1.83 7.35
N LEU A 39 11.35 1.37 6.30
CA LEU A 39 10.85 0.00 6.22
C LEU A 39 12.00 -1.00 6.33
N GLN A 40 11.90 -1.90 7.30
CA GLN A 40 12.85 -3.00 7.48
C GLN A 40 12.09 -4.30 7.74
N LEU A 41 12.58 -5.40 7.18
CA LEU A 41 12.10 -6.74 7.48
C LEU A 41 13.19 -7.45 8.29
N ASP A 42 12.82 -8.00 9.43
CA ASP A 42 13.68 -8.94 10.13
C ASP A 42 13.80 -10.28 9.36
N GLU A 43 14.65 -11.18 9.81
CA GLU A 43 14.88 -12.46 9.13
C GLU A 43 13.60 -13.33 9.06
N HIS A 44 12.72 -13.23 10.03
CA HIS A 44 11.49 -14.01 10.07
C HIS A 44 10.49 -13.48 9.04
N LEU A 45 10.24 -12.18 9.04
CA LEU A 45 9.37 -11.53 8.06
C LEU A 45 9.92 -11.62 6.64
N ALA A 46 11.25 -11.57 6.49
CA ALA A 46 11.88 -11.78 5.18
C ALA A 46 11.60 -13.19 4.61
N ARG A 47 11.62 -14.26 5.43
CA ARG A 47 11.25 -15.61 5.00
C ARG A 47 9.78 -15.73 4.59
N ILE A 48 8.87 -15.01 5.29
CA ILE A 48 7.46 -14.95 4.90
C ILE A 48 7.31 -14.21 3.57
N TRP A 49 8.00 -13.07 3.42
CA TRP A 49 7.98 -12.26 2.21
C TRP A 49 8.49 -13.02 0.98
N GLU A 50 9.58 -13.76 1.09
CA GLU A 50 10.14 -14.56 -0.01
C GLU A 50 9.12 -15.54 -0.60
N GLN A 51 8.24 -16.10 0.24
CA GLN A 51 7.18 -17.01 -0.19
C GLN A 51 5.92 -16.27 -0.69
N ALA A 52 5.60 -15.12 -0.10
CA ALA A 52 4.44 -14.31 -0.44
C ALA A 52 4.61 -13.55 -1.77
N ALA A 53 5.78 -12.96 -2.02
CA ALA A 53 6.03 -12.07 -3.15
C ALA A 53 5.67 -12.67 -4.52
N PRO A 54 5.97 -13.94 -4.84
CA PRO A 54 5.54 -14.56 -6.10
C PRO A 54 4.01 -14.62 -6.28
N LEU A 55 3.25 -14.74 -5.18
CA LEU A 55 1.79 -14.77 -5.17
C LEU A 55 1.17 -13.38 -5.28
N LEU A 56 1.94 -12.35 -4.94
CA LEU A 56 1.53 -10.93 -4.99
C LEU A 56 1.82 -10.26 -6.33
N SER A 57 2.37 -10.97 -7.32
CA SER A 57 2.69 -10.41 -8.64
C SER A 57 1.46 -10.05 -9.49
N VAL A 58 0.25 -10.23 -8.97
CA VAL A 58 -1.03 -9.84 -9.60
C VAL A 58 -1.29 -8.37 -9.31
N ARG A 59 -1.38 -7.53 -10.36
CA ARG A 59 -1.71 -6.09 -10.25
C ARG A 59 -0.73 -5.24 -9.43
N ASP A 60 0.55 -5.58 -9.40
CA ASP A 60 1.55 -4.93 -8.54
C ASP A 60 1.17 -4.96 -7.05
N ASN A 61 0.51 -6.04 -6.62
CA ASN A 61 0.08 -6.22 -5.25
C ASN A 61 1.25 -6.40 -4.27
N ASP A 62 2.43 -6.75 -4.77
CA ASP A 62 3.68 -6.75 -4.02
C ASP A 62 4.04 -5.33 -3.52
N ALA A 63 3.99 -4.34 -4.40
CA ALA A 63 4.20 -2.95 -4.00
C ALA A 63 3.11 -2.47 -3.03
N HIS A 64 1.82 -2.73 -3.34
CA HIS A 64 0.71 -2.44 -2.42
C HIS A 64 0.97 -2.99 -1.02
N THR A 65 1.33 -4.27 -0.93
CA THR A 65 1.57 -4.96 0.34
C THR A 65 2.70 -4.31 1.14
N LEU A 66 3.82 -3.92 0.51
CA LEU A 66 4.92 -3.26 1.20
C LEU A 66 4.54 -1.86 1.72
N TYR A 67 3.75 -1.09 0.95
CA TYR A 67 3.23 0.20 1.44
C TYR A 67 2.26 0.01 2.61
N ALA A 68 1.35 -0.95 2.52
CA ALA A 68 0.41 -1.28 3.59
C ALA A 68 1.14 -1.79 4.84
N PHE A 69 2.19 -2.60 4.68
CA PHE A 69 3.05 -3.06 5.76
C PHE A 69 3.72 -1.88 6.49
N GLY A 70 4.30 -0.92 5.77
CA GLY A 70 4.89 0.28 6.39
C GLY A 70 3.86 1.12 7.15
N LEU A 71 2.63 1.23 6.63
CA LEU A 71 1.53 1.89 7.34
C LEU A 71 1.14 1.13 8.61
N ALA A 72 1.06 -0.20 8.56
CA ALA A 72 0.76 -1.03 9.73
C ALA A 72 1.84 -0.90 10.82
N GLN A 73 3.14 -0.88 10.44
CA GLN A 73 4.22 -0.61 11.39
C GLN A 73 4.07 0.75 12.08
N ALA A 74 3.74 1.79 11.32
CA ALA A 74 3.53 3.12 11.88
C ALA A 74 2.32 3.17 12.83
N MET A 75 1.24 2.44 12.52
CA MET A 75 0.06 2.33 13.38
C MET A 75 0.36 1.53 14.66
N LEU A 76 1.14 0.45 14.57
CA LEU A 76 1.57 -0.34 15.73
C LEU A 76 2.31 0.50 16.78
N ALA A 77 3.09 1.50 16.36
CA ALA A 77 3.79 2.39 17.30
C ALA A 77 2.83 3.17 18.21
N ALA A 78 1.58 3.39 17.77
CA ALA A 78 0.54 4.06 18.56
C ALA A 78 -0.35 3.08 19.36
N HIS A 79 -0.23 1.77 19.10
CA HIS A 79 -1.03 0.70 19.69
C HIS A 79 -0.17 -0.37 20.37
N PRO A 80 0.47 -0.04 21.53
CA PRO A 80 1.34 -0.99 22.23
C PRO A 80 0.61 -2.23 22.77
N GLU A 81 -0.72 -2.21 22.79
CA GLU A 81 -1.56 -3.36 23.15
C GLU A 81 -1.73 -4.37 22.01
N ALA A 82 -1.44 -3.96 20.75
CA ALA A 82 -1.55 -4.83 19.58
C ALA A 82 -0.32 -5.73 19.45
N ASP A 83 -0.58 -6.97 19.06
CA ASP A 83 0.45 -7.97 18.83
C ASP A 83 1.08 -7.81 17.44
N ALA A 84 2.33 -7.34 17.38
CA ALA A 84 3.05 -7.14 16.13
C ALA A 84 3.28 -8.46 15.36
N ASP A 85 3.44 -9.58 16.09
CA ASP A 85 3.61 -10.92 15.50
C ASP A 85 2.31 -11.45 14.87
N VAL A 86 1.18 -10.78 15.09
CA VAL A 86 -0.09 -11.02 14.39
C VAL A 86 -0.28 -10.03 13.24
N VAL A 87 -0.11 -8.73 13.51
CA VAL A 87 -0.39 -7.66 12.53
C VAL A 87 0.52 -7.75 11.31
N LEU A 88 1.83 -7.87 11.53
CA LEU A 88 2.81 -7.78 10.42
C LEU A 88 2.73 -8.96 9.46
N PRO A 89 2.63 -10.23 9.91
CA PRO A 89 2.36 -11.32 8.99
C PRO A 89 0.99 -11.25 8.33
N ALA A 90 -0.05 -10.81 9.06
CA ALA A 90 -1.39 -10.68 8.48
C ALA A 90 -1.42 -9.69 7.31
N ILE A 91 -0.88 -8.48 7.49
CA ILE A 91 -0.83 -7.48 6.41
C ILE A 91 0.09 -7.91 5.25
N MET A 92 1.15 -8.67 5.53
CA MET A 92 2.04 -9.20 4.49
C MET A 92 1.37 -10.27 3.62
N LEU A 93 0.40 -10.99 4.16
CA LEU A 93 -0.24 -12.14 3.53
C LEU A 93 -1.70 -11.89 3.10
N HIS A 94 -2.30 -10.72 3.44
CA HIS A 94 -3.75 -10.50 3.26
C HIS A 94 -4.22 -10.70 1.82
N ASP A 95 -3.43 -10.31 0.85
CA ASP A 95 -3.80 -10.24 -0.56
C ASP A 95 -3.23 -11.36 -1.44
N ILE A 96 -2.48 -12.35 -0.86
CA ILE A 96 -1.88 -13.44 -1.66
C ILE A 96 -2.91 -14.31 -2.38
N GLY A 97 -4.15 -14.30 -1.89
CA GLY A 97 -5.25 -15.08 -2.48
C GLY A 97 -5.72 -14.54 -3.83
N TRP A 98 -5.41 -13.30 -4.21
CA TRP A 98 -5.67 -12.80 -5.56
C TRP A 98 -4.93 -13.60 -6.64
N SER A 99 -3.86 -14.30 -6.28
CA SER A 99 -3.19 -15.27 -7.17
C SER A 99 -4.10 -16.41 -7.65
N GLN A 100 -5.20 -16.67 -6.95
CA GLN A 100 -6.17 -17.73 -7.26
C GLN A 100 -7.41 -17.21 -8.03
N VAL A 101 -7.47 -15.90 -8.29
CA VAL A 101 -8.54 -15.26 -9.08
C VAL A 101 -8.05 -15.05 -10.50
N PRO A 102 -8.88 -15.29 -11.54
CA PRO A 102 -8.49 -15.01 -12.92
C PRO A 102 -8.06 -13.53 -13.08
N PRO A 103 -6.88 -13.25 -13.66
CA PRO A 103 -6.33 -11.88 -13.71
C PRO A 103 -7.24 -10.86 -14.40
N ASP A 104 -8.01 -11.28 -15.40
CA ASP A 104 -8.97 -10.44 -16.14
C ASP A 104 -10.24 -10.10 -15.36
N GLU A 105 -10.52 -10.84 -14.27
CA GLU A 105 -11.68 -10.60 -13.42
C GLU A 105 -11.38 -9.74 -12.18
N VAL A 106 -10.10 -9.63 -11.80
CA VAL A 106 -9.71 -8.98 -10.55
C VAL A 106 -10.15 -7.51 -10.49
N LEU A 107 -9.91 -6.72 -11.54
CA LEU A 107 -10.33 -5.31 -11.57
C LEU A 107 -11.84 -5.14 -11.49
N SER A 108 -12.61 -6.06 -12.04
CA SER A 108 -14.08 -6.01 -11.94
C SER A 108 -14.58 -6.30 -10.52
N ALA A 109 -13.84 -7.08 -9.76
CA ALA A 109 -14.17 -7.37 -8.36
C ALA A 109 -14.00 -6.17 -7.45
N ILE A 110 -12.94 -5.37 -7.65
CA ILE A 110 -12.58 -4.23 -6.79
C ILE A 110 -13.13 -2.89 -7.29
N ALA A 111 -13.67 -2.83 -8.51
CA ALA A 111 -14.17 -1.59 -9.11
C ALA A 111 -15.26 -0.94 -8.23
N PRO A 112 -15.28 0.42 -8.13
CA PRO A 112 -16.35 1.14 -7.47
C PRO A 112 -17.73 0.83 -8.04
N GLY A 113 -18.65 0.37 -7.18
CA GLY A 113 -19.98 -0.10 -7.64
C GLY A 113 -19.94 -1.45 -8.35
N GLY A 114 -18.79 -2.08 -8.38
CA GLY A 114 -18.57 -3.37 -8.98
C GLY A 114 -19.26 -4.49 -8.23
N GLY A 115 -19.40 -5.62 -8.85
CA GLY A 115 -20.34 -6.61 -8.48
C GLY A 115 -19.83 -8.04 -8.44
N ARG A 116 -18.61 -8.29 -7.96
CA ARG A 116 -18.08 -9.65 -7.82
C ARG A 116 -17.69 -9.96 -6.36
N PRO A 117 -18.65 -9.85 -5.40
CA PRO A 117 -18.36 -10.20 -4.00
C PRO A 117 -17.94 -11.66 -3.81
N ASP A 118 -18.31 -12.54 -4.75
CA ASP A 118 -17.87 -13.92 -4.81
C ASP A 118 -16.34 -14.03 -4.98
N LEU A 119 -15.73 -13.18 -5.79
CA LEU A 119 -14.26 -13.15 -5.99
C LEU A 119 -13.55 -12.51 -4.80
N VAL A 120 -14.17 -11.52 -4.16
CA VAL A 120 -13.67 -10.95 -2.90
C VAL A 120 -13.62 -12.04 -1.82
N LEU A 121 -14.69 -12.80 -1.64
CA LEU A 121 -14.72 -13.92 -0.69
C LEU A 121 -13.74 -15.05 -1.07
N LEU A 122 -13.55 -15.29 -2.37
CA LEU A 122 -12.62 -16.31 -2.85
C LEU A 122 -11.18 -15.94 -2.47
N HIS A 123 -10.74 -14.68 -2.76
CA HIS A 123 -9.37 -14.30 -2.46
C HIS A 123 -9.07 -14.31 -0.96
N GLU A 124 -10.02 -13.90 -0.11
CA GLU A 124 -9.86 -13.96 1.36
C GLU A 124 -9.65 -15.41 1.84
N LYS A 125 -10.50 -16.34 1.40
CA LYS A 125 -10.42 -17.75 1.79
C LYS A 125 -9.17 -18.44 1.27
N GLU A 126 -8.86 -18.24 0.00
CA GLU A 126 -7.64 -18.81 -0.60
C GLU A 126 -6.38 -18.15 -0.02
N GLY A 127 -6.44 -16.84 0.29
CA GLY A 127 -5.39 -16.14 1.01
C GLY A 127 -5.11 -16.78 2.36
N ALA A 128 -6.13 -16.98 3.19
CA ALA A 128 -5.97 -17.65 4.48
C ALA A 128 -5.43 -19.09 4.33
N ARG A 129 -5.92 -19.86 3.35
CA ARG A 129 -5.43 -21.21 3.09
C ARG A 129 -3.94 -21.23 2.71
N LEU A 130 -3.50 -20.35 1.83
CA LEU A 130 -2.10 -20.22 1.41
C LEU A 130 -1.22 -19.71 2.55
N ALA A 131 -1.70 -18.71 3.31
CA ALA A 131 -1.00 -18.14 4.44
C ALA A 131 -0.69 -19.17 5.53
N ALA A 132 -1.58 -20.13 5.78
CA ALA A 132 -1.34 -21.19 6.75
C ALA A 132 -0.04 -21.97 6.44
N GLY A 133 0.14 -22.40 5.19
CA GLY A 133 1.36 -23.11 4.79
C GLY A 133 2.62 -22.25 4.86
N ILE A 134 2.54 -20.99 4.43
CA ILE A 134 3.67 -20.04 4.48
C ILE A 134 4.11 -19.80 5.93
N LEU A 135 3.17 -19.59 6.85
CA LEU A 135 3.45 -19.35 8.26
C LEU A 135 4.07 -20.59 8.95
N GLU A 136 3.54 -21.78 8.65
CA GLU A 136 4.11 -23.05 9.14
C GLU A 136 5.53 -23.24 8.62
N ASP A 137 5.77 -23.08 7.32
CA ASP A 137 7.08 -23.25 6.69
C ASP A 137 8.11 -22.21 7.18
N ALA A 138 7.66 -20.98 7.47
CA ALA A 138 8.49 -19.94 8.06
C ALA A 138 8.81 -20.18 9.55
N GLY A 139 8.13 -21.14 10.19
CA GLY A 139 8.27 -21.44 11.62
C GLY A 139 7.64 -20.38 12.51
N HIS A 140 6.52 -19.78 12.08
CA HIS A 140 5.77 -18.84 12.89
C HIS A 140 5.13 -19.51 14.10
N ASP A 141 4.89 -18.77 15.18
CA ASP A 141 4.26 -19.34 16.41
C ASP A 141 2.88 -19.92 16.06
N ALA A 142 2.77 -21.24 16.20
CA ALA A 142 1.55 -21.98 15.91
C ALA A 142 0.32 -21.51 16.72
N ALA A 143 0.54 -20.89 17.88
CA ALA A 143 -0.55 -20.31 18.68
C ALA A 143 -1.13 -19.03 18.07
N LEU A 144 -0.36 -18.32 17.26
CA LEU A 144 -0.78 -17.06 16.63
C LEU A 144 -1.40 -17.26 15.25
N ILE A 145 -1.03 -18.35 14.55
CA ILE A 145 -1.50 -18.63 13.18
C ILE A 145 -3.04 -18.52 13.06
N PRO A 146 -3.87 -19.11 13.93
CA PRO A 146 -5.32 -19.01 13.78
C PRO A 146 -5.84 -17.58 13.78
N ARG A 147 -5.25 -16.69 14.59
CA ARG A 147 -5.63 -15.25 14.65
C ARG A 147 -5.28 -14.54 13.35
N ILE A 148 -4.10 -14.82 12.78
CA ILE A 148 -3.66 -14.26 11.51
C ILE A 148 -4.61 -14.69 10.38
N LEU A 149 -4.94 -15.98 10.31
CA LEU A 149 -5.83 -16.52 9.28
C LEU A 149 -7.25 -15.95 9.39
N GLU A 150 -7.76 -15.75 10.60
CA GLU A 150 -9.07 -15.12 10.82
C GLU A 150 -9.10 -13.66 10.35
N ILE A 151 -8.00 -12.92 10.50
CA ILE A 151 -7.86 -11.55 9.97
C ILE A 151 -7.88 -11.59 8.45
N ILE A 152 -7.07 -12.46 7.81
CA ILE A 152 -6.99 -12.59 6.37
C ILE A 152 -8.34 -12.99 5.77
N ASP A 153 -9.04 -13.98 6.38
CA ASP A 153 -10.39 -14.39 5.96
C ASP A 153 -11.43 -13.38 6.47
N GLY A 154 -11.60 -12.29 5.77
CA GLY A 154 -12.58 -11.24 6.05
C GLY A 154 -11.97 -9.83 6.17
N HIS A 155 -10.74 -9.62 5.71
CA HIS A 155 -10.12 -8.29 5.77
C HIS A 155 -10.85 -7.26 4.90
N ASP A 156 -11.41 -7.65 3.77
CA ASP A 156 -12.18 -6.83 2.83
C ASP A 156 -13.70 -6.91 3.07
N SER A 157 -14.24 -8.13 3.23
CA SER A 157 -15.68 -8.37 3.24
C SER A 157 -16.34 -8.10 4.60
N ARG A 158 -15.67 -8.38 5.71
CA ARG A 158 -16.17 -8.17 7.06
C ARG A 158 -16.15 -6.69 7.44
N LYS A 159 -17.31 -6.14 7.80
CA LYS A 159 -17.48 -4.71 8.09
C LYS A 159 -16.94 -4.29 9.46
N GLU A 160 -16.93 -5.22 10.41
CA GLU A 160 -16.43 -5.00 11.77
C GLU A 160 -14.98 -5.47 11.88
N ALA A 161 -14.23 -4.87 12.79
CA ALA A 161 -12.92 -5.38 13.21
C ALA A 161 -13.12 -6.29 14.45
N LEU A 162 -12.50 -7.46 14.44
CA LEU A 162 -12.63 -8.44 15.53
C LEU A 162 -11.68 -8.14 16.69
N SER A 163 -10.60 -7.43 16.42
CA SER A 163 -9.58 -7.07 17.41
C SER A 163 -8.88 -5.79 16.96
N ILE A 164 -7.97 -5.28 17.80
CA ILE A 164 -7.13 -4.14 17.41
C ILE A 164 -6.17 -4.51 16.26
N GLU A 165 -5.69 -5.75 16.22
CA GLU A 165 -4.84 -6.24 15.14
C GLU A 165 -5.59 -6.26 13.79
N ASP A 166 -6.83 -6.79 13.78
CA ASP A 166 -7.70 -6.76 12.59
C ASP A 166 -8.02 -5.32 12.16
N ALA A 167 -8.26 -4.42 13.12
CA ALA A 167 -8.47 -3.00 12.84
C ALA A 167 -7.25 -2.37 12.14
N ILE A 168 -6.05 -2.61 12.65
CA ILE A 168 -4.80 -2.08 12.08
C ILE A 168 -4.57 -2.62 10.66
N VAL A 169 -4.76 -3.91 10.43
CA VAL A 169 -4.60 -4.52 9.10
C VAL A 169 -5.57 -3.89 8.10
N LYS A 170 -6.86 -3.82 8.44
CA LYS A 170 -7.90 -3.21 7.57
C LYS A 170 -7.64 -1.72 7.31
N ASP A 171 -7.17 -0.99 8.31
CA ASP A 171 -6.88 0.43 8.22
C ASP A 171 -5.64 0.69 7.36
N ALA A 172 -4.60 -0.11 7.51
CA ALA A 172 -3.38 0.00 6.72
C ALA A 172 -3.65 -0.29 5.24
N ASP A 173 -4.37 -1.37 4.92
CA ASP A 173 -4.81 -1.69 3.58
C ASP A 173 -5.61 -0.55 2.95
N LYS A 174 -6.61 -0.01 3.65
CA LYS A 174 -7.43 1.08 3.12
C LYS A 174 -6.65 2.38 2.96
N THR A 175 -5.81 2.73 3.94
CA THR A 175 -5.07 3.99 3.97
C THR A 175 -4.04 4.08 2.84
N TRP A 176 -3.47 2.97 2.40
CA TRP A 176 -2.57 2.92 1.26
C TRP A 176 -3.14 3.64 0.02
N ARG A 177 -4.43 3.55 -0.23
CA ARG A 177 -5.09 4.19 -1.38
C ARG A 177 -4.91 5.71 -1.45
N LEU A 178 -4.56 6.35 -0.33
CA LEU A 178 -4.26 7.78 -0.24
C LEU A 178 -2.77 8.10 -0.34
N SER A 179 -1.89 7.10 -0.40
CA SER A 179 -0.47 7.31 -0.68
C SER A 179 -0.27 7.75 -2.14
N PRO A 180 0.87 8.39 -2.47
CA PRO A 180 1.21 8.71 -3.87
C PRO A 180 1.14 7.49 -4.77
N HIS A 181 1.69 6.34 -4.34
CA HIS A 181 1.65 5.09 -5.07
C HIS A 181 0.21 4.57 -5.25
N GLY A 182 -0.60 4.59 -4.17
CA GLY A 182 -2.00 4.13 -4.24
C GLY A 182 -2.84 4.96 -5.21
N LEU A 183 -2.64 6.29 -5.24
CA LEU A 183 -3.32 7.15 -6.19
C LEU A 183 -2.88 6.90 -7.63
N ASP A 184 -1.57 6.73 -7.88
CA ASP A 184 -1.06 6.41 -9.21
C ASP A 184 -1.64 5.08 -9.71
N THR A 185 -1.70 4.07 -8.86
CA THR A 185 -2.29 2.76 -9.15
C THR A 185 -3.79 2.87 -9.46
N VAL A 186 -4.56 3.60 -8.66
CA VAL A 186 -6.00 3.81 -8.89
C VAL A 186 -6.27 4.60 -10.18
N MET A 187 -5.41 5.58 -10.50
CA MET A 187 -5.46 6.30 -11.79
C MET A 187 -5.29 5.34 -12.96
N GLU A 188 -4.30 4.45 -12.89
CA GLU A 188 -4.01 3.47 -13.93
C GLU A 188 -5.16 2.45 -14.09
N TRP A 189 -5.64 1.87 -12.98
CA TRP A 189 -6.71 0.88 -13.01
C TRP A 189 -8.01 1.37 -13.65
N PHE A 190 -8.36 2.65 -13.41
CA PHE A 190 -9.68 3.17 -13.78
C PHE A 190 -9.63 4.33 -14.79
N GLY A 191 -8.45 4.66 -15.33
CA GLY A 191 -8.30 5.74 -16.31
C GLY A 191 -8.67 7.11 -15.76
N LEU A 192 -8.39 7.39 -14.48
CA LEU A 192 -8.75 8.62 -13.78
C LEU A 192 -7.62 9.66 -13.84
N ASP A 193 -7.99 10.94 -13.81
CA ASP A 193 -7.01 11.96 -13.44
C ASP A 193 -6.74 11.94 -11.91
N ARG A 194 -5.62 12.58 -11.49
CA ARG A 194 -5.21 12.57 -10.08
C ARG A 194 -6.26 13.19 -9.15
N GLY A 195 -6.95 14.23 -9.59
CA GLY A 195 -8.02 14.86 -8.81
C GLY A 195 -9.25 13.97 -8.66
N GLN A 196 -9.57 13.19 -9.69
CA GLN A 196 -10.65 12.19 -9.64
C GLN A 196 -10.28 11.04 -8.72
N ALA A 197 -9.05 10.50 -8.83
CA ALA A 197 -8.55 9.44 -7.98
C ALA A 197 -8.52 9.88 -6.50
N LEU A 198 -8.01 11.09 -6.20
CA LEU A 198 -7.99 11.61 -4.84
C LEU A 198 -9.40 11.72 -4.24
N ARG A 199 -10.38 12.24 -5.00
CA ARG A 199 -11.77 12.31 -4.53
C ARG A 199 -12.37 10.93 -4.27
N LEU A 200 -12.16 9.98 -5.20
CA LEU A 200 -12.65 8.62 -5.06
C LEU A 200 -12.06 7.93 -3.82
N CYS A 201 -10.73 7.97 -3.67
CA CYS A 201 -10.04 7.35 -2.54
C CYS A 201 -10.43 8.02 -1.22
N SER A 202 -10.49 9.36 -1.17
CA SER A 202 -10.90 10.08 0.04
C SER A 202 -12.31 9.71 0.49
N GLN A 203 -13.27 9.59 -0.44
CA GLN A 203 -14.64 9.18 -0.12
C GLN A 203 -14.75 7.75 0.41
N ARG A 204 -13.82 6.87 0.02
CA ARG A 204 -13.82 5.46 0.42
C ARG A 204 -13.03 5.17 1.69
N VAL A 205 -12.11 6.05 2.04
CA VAL A 205 -11.19 5.85 3.17
C VAL A 205 -11.60 6.70 4.37
N LEU A 206 -11.74 8.02 4.18
CA LEU A 206 -12.00 8.95 5.29
C LEU A 206 -13.37 8.69 5.93
N GLY A 207 -13.37 8.52 7.25
CA GLY A 207 -14.57 8.19 8.02
C GLY A 207 -14.98 6.71 7.97
N HIS A 208 -14.16 5.85 7.36
CA HIS A 208 -14.39 4.40 7.24
C HIS A 208 -13.26 3.57 7.86
N LEU A 209 -12.39 4.20 8.64
CA LEU A 209 -11.31 3.57 9.38
C LEU A 209 -11.74 3.27 10.82
N PHE A 210 -11.06 2.32 11.44
CA PHE A 210 -11.40 1.84 12.79
C PHE A 210 -10.65 2.62 13.87
N THR A 211 -9.39 3.03 13.58
CA THR A 211 -8.53 3.70 14.54
C THR A 211 -8.42 5.20 14.25
N LYS A 212 -8.22 6.00 15.30
CA LYS A 212 -8.03 7.46 15.16
C LYS A 212 -6.69 7.80 14.52
N GLU A 213 -5.71 6.97 14.74
CA GLU A 213 -4.36 7.10 14.22
C GLU A 213 -4.36 6.89 12.71
N ALA A 214 -5.04 5.85 12.23
CA ALA A 214 -5.22 5.64 10.79
C ALA A 214 -6.00 6.79 10.14
N GLU A 215 -7.06 7.28 10.78
CA GLU A 215 -7.81 8.43 10.27
C GLU A 215 -6.93 9.69 10.20
N ALA A 216 -6.04 9.92 11.17
CA ALA A 216 -5.11 11.05 11.15
C ALA A 216 -4.10 10.91 10.00
N VAL A 217 -3.52 9.72 9.79
CA VAL A 217 -2.60 9.43 8.69
C VAL A 217 -3.30 9.60 7.35
N ALA A 218 -4.49 9.04 7.18
CA ALA A 218 -5.27 9.15 5.95
C ALA A 218 -5.60 10.61 5.59
N ARG A 219 -5.98 11.44 6.59
CA ARG A 219 -6.21 12.87 6.39
C ARG A 219 -4.94 13.62 6.02
N ALA A 220 -3.81 13.29 6.62
CA ALA A 220 -2.51 13.89 6.28
C ALA A 220 -2.11 13.56 4.83
N LEU A 221 -2.22 12.31 4.41
CA LEU A 221 -1.93 11.89 3.03
C LEU A 221 -2.85 12.59 2.03
N SER A 222 -4.16 12.62 2.30
CA SER A 222 -5.13 13.31 1.45
C SER A 222 -4.83 14.81 1.34
N ALA A 223 -4.46 15.47 2.45
CA ALA A 223 -4.11 16.89 2.46
C ALA A 223 -2.83 17.17 1.66
N LEU A 224 -1.78 16.34 1.81
CA LEU A 224 -0.54 16.47 1.05
C LEU A 224 -0.78 16.31 -0.46
N GLU A 225 -1.57 15.32 -0.84
CA GLU A 225 -1.91 15.10 -2.25
C GLU A 225 -2.78 16.23 -2.80
N SER A 226 -3.74 16.73 -2.05
CA SER A 226 -4.56 17.87 -2.49
C SER A 226 -3.73 19.13 -2.71
N ALA A 227 -2.67 19.34 -1.92
CA ALA A 227 -1.75 20.47 -2.11
C ALA A 227 -1.00 20.39 -3.44
N THR A 228 -0.75 19.20 -3.98
CA THR A 228 -0.13 19.05 -5.31
C THR A 228 -1.04 19.55 -6.44
N LEU A 229 -2.35 19.54 -6.22
CA LEU A 229 -3.38 19.96 -7.17
C LEU A 229 -3.77 21.44 -7.00
N TRP A 230 -3.18 22.15 -6.03
CA TRP A 230 -3.51 23.55 -5.76
C TRP A 230 -3.20 24.45 -6.96
N PRO A 231 -4.16 25.27 -7.45
CA PRO A 231 -3.98 26.05 -8.67
C PRO A 231 -2.74 26.97 -8.67
N GLN A 232 -2.43 27.61 -7.52
CA GLN A 232 -1.26 28.47 -7.41
C GLN A 232 0.05 27.69 -7.56
N ARG A 233 0.12 26.47 -7.01
CA ARG A 233 1.29 25.60 -7.19
C ARG A 233 1.42 25.17 -8.65
N GLN A 234 0.32 24.87 -9.32
CA GLN A 234 0.32 24.52 -10.75
C GLN A 234 0.84 25.67 -11.61
N MET A 235 0.43 26.91 -11.30
CA MET A 235 0.94 28.10 -11.98
C MET A 235 2.46 28.27 -11.80
N LEU A 236 2.99 28.07 -10.60
CA LEU A 236 4.42 28.17 -10.29
C LEU A 236 5.25 27.12 -11.03
N LEU A 237 4.66 25.97 -11.35
CA LEU A 237 5.31 24.89 -12.10
C LEU A 237 5.18 25.05 -13.61
N GLY A 238 4.53 26.12 -14.10
CA GLY A 238 4.32 26.36 -15.52
C GLY A 238 3.38 25.34 -16.19
N ARG A 239 2.45 24.79 -15.46
CA ARG A 239 1.50 23.77 -15.91
C ARG A 239 0.09 24.31 -16.02
#